data_2d0423d84698bf659c7336900ac90fbf
#
_entry.id   2d0423d84698bf659c7336900ac90fbf
#
_cell.length_a   1.000
_cell.length_b   1.000
_cell.length_c   1.000
_cell.angle_alpha   90.00
_cell.angle_beta   90.00
_cell.angle_gamma   90.00
#
_symmetry.space_group_name_H-M   'P 1'
#
loop_
_entity.id
_entity.type
_entity.pdbx_description
1 polymer ?
#
loop_
_entity_poly.entity_id
_entity_poly.type
_entity_poly.pdbx_seq_one_letter_code
_entity_poly.pdbx_strand_id
1 'polypeptide(L)' 'MATGTVKWFNESKGFGFITQDAGGEDLFVHFSDIQGSGFKSLAEGQKVEYEVVEGPKGKQASNVRPL' A
#
# COMPACT_ATOMS: atom_id res chain seq x y z
N MET A 1 6.25 5.28 -11.29
CA MET A 1 5.50 4.89 -10.08
C MET A 1 4.21 4.21 -10.49
N ALA A 2 3.86 3.16 -9.78
CA ALA A 2 2.59 2.49 -10.00
C ALA A 2 1.49 3.17 -9.19
N THR A 3 0.25 2.99 -9.60
CA THR A 3 -0.90 3.52 -8.87
C THR A 3 -1.89 2.39 -8.58
N GLY A 4 -2.67 2.57 -7.54
CA GLY A 4 -3.67 1.59 -7.17
C GLY A 4 -4.66 2.16 -6.16
N THR A 5 -5.50 1.27 -5.66
CA THR A 5 -6.54 1.63 -4.70
C THR A 5 -6.39 0.75 -3.48
N VAL A 6 -6.46 1.36 -2.30
CA VAL A 6 -6.38 0.60 -1.05
C VAL A 6 -7.61 -0.31 -0.94
N LYS A 7 -7.35 -1.61 -0.88
CA LYS A 7 -8.42 -2.59 -0.74
C LYS A 7 -8.91 -2.61 0.71
N TRP A 8 -7.98 -2.68 1.64
CA TRP A 8 -8.26 -2.54 3.07
C TRP A 8 -6.94 -2.33 3.80
N PHE A 9 -7.03 -1.75 4.99
CA PHE A 9 -5.86 -1.52 5.82
C PHE A 9 -6.25 -1.67 7.28
N ASN A 10 -5.49 -2.46 8.02
CA ASN A 10 -5.74 -2.70 9.44
C ASN A 10 -4.75 -1.88 10.27
N GLU A 11 -5.23 -0.81 10.88
CA GLU A 11 -4.37 0.10 11.64
C GLU A 11 -3.77 -0.57 12.87
N SER A 12 -4.52 -1.47 13.49
CA SER A 12 -4.04 -2.15 14.70
C SER A 12 -2.87 -3.06 14.39
N LYS A 13 -2.91 -3.75 13.26
CA LYS A 13 -1.84 -4.66 12.86
C LYS A 13 -0.79 -3.97 12.00
N GLY A 14 -1.12 -2.83 11.43
CA GLY A 14 -0.18 -2.03 10.66
C GLY A 14 0.09 -2.52 9.25
N PHE A 15 -0.86 -3.21 8.64
CA PHE A 15 -0.69 -3.65 7.26
C PHE A 15 -2.02 -3.73 6.51
N GLY A 16 -1.92 -3.83 5.20
CA GLY A 16 -3.10 -3.95 4.36
C GLY A 16 -2.71 -4.38 2.96
N PHE A 17 -3.64 -4.20 2.04
CA PHE A 17 -3.45 -4.61 0.64
C PHE A 17 -3.94 -3.52 -0.30
N ILE A 18 -3.27 -3.43 -1.43
CA ILE A 18 -3.57 -2.47 -2.50
C ILE A 18 -3.93 -3.24 -3.75
N THR A 19 -5.05 -2.87 -4.39
CA THR A 19 -5.43 -3.40 -5.69
C THR A 19 -4.76 -2.54 -6.74
N GLN A 20 -3.97 -3.16 -7.62
CA GLN A 20 -3.23 -2.45 -8.65
C GLN A 20 -4.18 -1.97 -9.76
N ASP A 21 -4.04 -0.71 -10.17
CA ASP A 21 -4.84 -0.17 -11.27
C ASP A 21 -4.56 -0.90 -12.58
N ALA A 22 -3.32 -1.31 -12.78
CA ALA A 22 -2.94 -2.04 -14.00
C ALA A 22 -3.37 -3.49 -13.99
N GLY A 23 -3.95 -3.97 -12.88
CA GLY A 23 -4.36 -5.36 -12.74
C GLY A 23 -3.24 -6.20 -12.13
N GLY A 24 -3.53 -7.47 -11.95
CA GLY A 24 -2.59 -8.39 -11.32
C GLY A 24 -2.94 -8.65 -9.87
N GLU A 25 -1.98 -9.15 -9.12
CA GLU A 25 -2.19 -9.53 -7.73
C GLU A 25 -2.27 -8.31 -6.82
N ASP A 26 -3.03 -8.45 -5.73
CA ASP A 26 -3.02 -7.42 -4.69
C ASP A 26 -1.64 -7.36 -4.07
N LEU A 27 -1.21 -6.16 -3.70
CA LEU A 27 0.10 -5.95 -3.10
C LEU A 27 -0.02 -5.74 -1.61
N PHE A 28 0.84 -6.42 -0.87
CA PHE A 28 0.97 -6.20 0.57
C PHE A 28 1.57 -4.82 0.82
N VAL A 29 1.05 -4.11 1.83
CA VAL A 29 1.61 -2.83 2.26
C VAL A 29 1.69 -2.83 3.78
N HIS A 30 2.87 -2.46 4.30
CA HIS A 30 3.09 -2.34 5.74
C HIS A 30 3.16 -0.86 6.11
N PHE A 31 2.78 -0.50 7.34
CA PHE A 31 2.75 0.90 7.71
C PHE A 31 4.12 1.59 7.55
N SER A 32 5.20 0.85 7.69
CA SER A 32 6.55 1.40 7.50
C SER A 32 6.83 1.80 6.06
N ASP A 33 6.05 1.30 5.12
CA ASP A 33 6.19 1.63 3.70
C ASP A 33 5.33 2.81 3.27
N ILE A 34 4.58 3.40 4.19
CA ILE A 34 3.75 4.57 3.90
C ILE A 34 4.57 5.82 4.20
N GLN A 35 4.66 6.72 3.23
CA GLN A 35 5.40 7.96 3.41
C GLN A 35 4.58 8.98 4.19
N GLY A 36 5.27 9.83 4.91
CA GLY A 36 4.66 10.89 5.67
C GLY A 36 5.11 10.88 7.11
N SER A 37 4.71 11.91 7.86
CA SER A 37 4.99 12.00 9.28
C SER A 37 3.69 11.81 10.05
N GLY A 38 3.81 11.41 11.30
CA GLY A 38 2.67 11.21 12.17
C GLY A 38 2.02 9.85 11.97
N PHE A 39 0.73 9.80 12.15
CA PHE A 39 -0.02 8.55 12.07
C PHE A 39 -0.11 8.06 10.63
N LYS A 40 0.39 6.86 10.39
CA LYS A 40 0.47 6.28 9.06
C LYS A 40 -0.62 5.25 8.89
N SER A 41 -1.68 5.63 8.20
CA SER A 41 -2.75 4.71 7.87
C SER A 41 -3.32 5.04 6.51
N LEU A 42 -4.06 4.10 5.95
CA LEU A 42 -4.69 4.25 4.66
C LEU A 42 -6.18 3.96 4.79
N ALA A 43 -6.98 4.71 4.06
CA ALA A 43 -8.42 4.50 4.05
C ALA A 43 -8.80 3.54 2.93
N GLU A 44 -9.79 2.71 3.17
CA GLU A 44 -10.32 1.82 2.15
C GLU A 44 -10.84 2.65 0.97
N GLY A 45 -10.46 2.25 -0.24
CA GLY A 45 -10.87 2.96 -1.45
C GLY A 45 -9.99 4.16 -1.80
N GLN A 46 -8.99 4.47 -0.98
CA GLN A 46 -8.11 5.60 -1.23
C GLN A 46 -7.16 5.30 -2.39
N LYS A 47 -6.99 6.29 -3.28
CA LYS A 47 -6.01 6.15 -4.37
C LYS A 47 -4.63 6.49 -3.87
N VAL A 48 -3.66 5.67 -4.26
CA VAL A 48 -2.27 5.83 -3.83
C VAL A 48 -1.33 5.57 -5.00
N GLU A 49 -0.10 6.09 -4.87
CA GLU A 49 0.97 5.69 -5.77
C GLU A 49 2.07 5.04 -4.94
N TYR A 50 2.85 4.18 -5.57
CA TYR A 50 3.81 3.37 -4.85
C TYR A 50 4.82 2.76 -5.80
N GLU A 51 5.83 2.10 -5.23
CA GLU A 51 6.78 1.28 -5.98
C GLU A 51 6.55 -0.17 -5.65
N VAL A 52 6.70 -1.04 -6.64
CA VAL A 52 6.59 -2.48 -6.43
C VAL A 52 7.97 -3.04 -6.13
N VAL A 53 8.11 -3.71 -5.00
CA VAL A 53 9.37 -4.32 -4.60
C VAL A 53 9.14 -5.77 -4.18
N GLU A 54 10.21 -6.57 -4.21
CA GLU A 54 10.15 -7.93 -3.70
C GLU A 54 10.34 -7.91 -2.18
N GLY A 55 9.44 -8.56 -1.47
CA GLY A 55 9.50 -8.64 -0.02
C GLY A 55 9.45 -10.07 0.46
N PRO A 56 9.52 -10.28 1.77
CA PRO A 56 9.49 -11.63 2.33
C PRO A 56 8.22 -12.40 2.01
N LYS A 57 7.13 -11.70 1.77
CA LYS A 57 5.83 -12.31 1.45
C LYS A 57 5.50 -12.23 -0.03
N GLY A 58 6.50 -11.96 -0.87
CA GLY A 58 6.31 -11.75 -2.29
C GLY A 58 6.35 -10.29 -2.63
N LYS A 59 5.67 -9.91 -3.70
CA LYS A 59 5.66 -8.50 -4.12
C LYS A 59 4.88 -7.64 -3.15
N GLN A 60 5.43 -6.48 -2.85
CA GLN A 60 4.77 -5.54 -1.94
C GLN A 60 4.93 -4.11 -2.42
N ALA A 61 4.08 -3.22 -1.90
CA ALA A 61 4.15 -1.80 -2.22
C ALA A 61 5.13 -1.13 -1.26
N SER A 62 5.92 -0.21 -1.79
CA SER A 62 6.90 0.56 -1.02
C SER A 62 6.75 2.03 -1.38
N ASN A 63 7.15 2.91 -0.47
CA ASN A 63 7.05 4.36 -0.67
C ASN A 63 5.63 4.78 -1.05
N VAL A 64 4.67 4.22 -0.35
CA VAL A 64 3.24 4.47 -0.64
C VAL A 64 2.87 5.87 -0.17
N ARG A 65 2.15 6.60 -1.02
CA ARG A 65 1.66 7.92 -0.66
C ARG A 65 0.32 8.20 -1.33
N PRO A 66 -0.52 9.00 -0.70
CA PRO A 66 -1.81 9.36 -1.28
C PRO A 66 -1.65 10.17 -2.56
N LEU A 67 -2.56 9.97 -3.47
CA LEU A 67 -2.63 10.80 -4.66
C LEU A 67 -3.47 12.03 -4.40
#